data_eb7e6ae437fa4fa1e92df6b7a96d2d8b
#
_entry.id   eb7e6ae437fa4fa1e92df6b7a96d2d8b
#
_cell.length_a   1.000
_cell.length_b   1.000
_cell.length_c   1.000
_cell.angle_alpha   90.00
_cell.angle_beta   90.00
_cell.angle_gamma   90.00
#
_symmetry.space_group_name_H-M   'P 1'
#
loop_
_entity.id
_entity.type
_entity.pdbx_description
1 polymer ?
#
loop_
_entity_poly.entity_id
_entity_poly.type
_entity_poly.pdbx_seq_one_letter_code
_entity_poly.pdbx_strand_id
1 'polypeptide(L)'
;MAKTSDYGLGEFTFPRGWFMVARASDVTKAPTPLRYFGRDLVAYRGESGRAVLMDAYCPHMKAHLAAEQTSGGGAARIEGDSIRCPYHAWRFGPDGRCNEIPYFDGPIPEGAKIRSYPVEERLGCVFAWHDPEGVEPNFALPPVPEWDDPQWVLCEFEDLGTLPVHPQEIVDNIADTRHFGPIHGQKLAYFDNVFEGVEARQRSGGGHESMPTSDEGILASDAVYTGPGVLVARYAMDTDAVQIILHTPVEDGVTQIWHGLILKALAASPSPSDRKMQKAYYDAGLAAFAQDFVIWKTKEAAIQIMRVPTDGPFQKARAWYAQFYNPRARAGEYQAKAQGHHTTREMAAHPSVAA
;
A
#
# COMPACT_ATOMS: atom_id res chain seq x y z
N MET A 1 -13.54 16.83 2.35
CA MET A 1 -13.05 15.45 2.10
C MET A 1 -14.07 14.48 2.64
N ALA A 2 -14.45 13.49 1.86
CA ALA A 2 -15.33 12.43 2.32
C ALA A 2 -14.58 11.48 3.25
N LYS A 3 -15.31 10.92 4.20
CA LYS A 3 -14.83 10.00 5.22
C LYS A 3 -15.36 8.59 4.96
N THR A 4 -14.77 7.61 5.60
CA THR A 4 -15.19 6.22 5.53
C THR A 4 -16.69 6.04 5.77
N SER A 5 -17.25 6.77 6.73
CA SER A 5 -18.69 6.75 7.03
C SER A 5 -19.57 7.21 5.87
N ASP A 6 -19.08 8.17 5.07
CA ASP A 6 -19.85 8.71 3.94
C ASP A 6 -20.04 7.66 2.84
N TYR A 7 -19.02 6.79 2.63
CA TYR A 7 -19.07 5.69 1.67
C TYR A 7 -19.86 4.47 2.20
N GLY A 8 -20.18 4.42 3.48
CA GLY A 8 -20.86 3.27 4.08
C GLY A 8 -20.05 1.98 4.01
N LEU A 9 -18.71 2.05 4.05
CA LEU A 9 -17.82 0.90 3.91
C LEU A 9 -17.94 -0.11 5.03
N GLY A 10 -18.19 0.33 6.27
CA GLY A 10 -18.31 -0.59 7.39
C GLY A 10 -18.18 0.07 8.77
N GLU A 11 -17.83 -0.76 9.74
CA GLU A 11 -17.77 -0.40 11.16
C GLU A 11 -16.45 0.31 11.52
N PHE A 12 -15.37 0.05 10.75
CA PHE A 12 -14.05 0.58 11.03
C PHE A 12 -13.75 1.82 10.18
N THR A 13 -13.08 2.79 10.79
CA THR A 13 -12.62 4.00 10.08
C THR A 13 -11.45 3.69 9.15
N PHE A 14 -10.57 2.78 9.55
CA PHE A 14 -9.39 2.39 8.76
C PHE A 14 -9.42 0.91 8.45
N PRO A 15 -8.98 0.50 7.26
CA PRO A 15 -9.10 -0.88 6.81
C PRO A 15 -8.06 -1.80 7.44
N ARG A 16 -8.40 -3.08 7.52
CA ARG A 16 -7.48 -4.16 7.90
C ARG A 16 -6.65 -4.57 6.69
N GLY A 17 -5.32 -4.64 6.87
CA GLY A 17 -4.42 -5.13 5.82
C GLY A 17 -2.97 -4.75 6.03
N TRP A 18 -2.15 -5.11 5.05
CA TRP A 18 -0.76 -4.69 4.95
C TRP A 18 -0.67 -3.32 4.28
N PHE A 19 0.15 -2.44 4.84
CA PHE A 19 0.36 -1.09 4.34
C PHE A 19 1.83 -0.71 4.43
N MET A 20 2.39 -0.15 3.38
CA MET A 20 3.72 0.45 3.43
C MET A 20 3.69 1.67 4.37
N VAL A 21 4.66 1.75 5.27
CA VAL A 21 4.79 2.85 6.23
C VAL A 21 6.09 3.63 6.09
N ALA A 22 7.12 3.03 5.50
CA ALA A 22 8.40 3.68 5.23
C ALA A 22 9.22 2.87 4.22
N ARG A 23 10.23 3.49 3.59
CA ARG A 23 11.31 2.74 2.94
C ARG A 23 12.18 2.10 4.04
N ALA A 24 12.69 0.90 3.78
CA ALA A 24 13.53 0.19 4.76
C ALA A 24 14.80 0.98 5.12
N SER A 25 15.35 1.76 4.17
CA SER A 25 16.49 2.67 4.37
C SER A 25 16.21 3.81 5.35
N ASP A 26 14.95 4.26 5.44
CA ASP A 26 14.56 5.39 6.29
C ASP A 26 14.33 4.97 7.75
N VAL A 27 14.16 3.66 8.00
CA VAL A 27 14.01 3.12 9.35
C VAL A 27 15.38 2.74 9.90
N THR A 28 15.95 3.61 10.73
CA THR A 28 17.29 3.48 11.33
C THR A 28 17.21 3.22 12.84
N LYS A 29 18.35 3.19 13.53
CA LYS A 29 18.38 3.16 15.00
C LYS A 29 17.83 4.45 15.64
N ALA A 30 17.76 5.56 14.91
CA ALA A 30 17.08 6.76 15.38
C ALA A 30 15.57 6.57 15.28
N PRO A 31 14.80 6.70 16.39
CA PRO A 31 13.36 6.60 16.34
C PRO A 31 12.76 7.68 15.45
N THR A 32 11.99 7.26 14.46
CA THR A 32 11.38 8.13 13.44
C THR A 32 9.88 8.28 13.70
N PRO A 33 9.36 9.50 13.85
CA PRO A 33 7.92 9.73 13.99
C PRO A 33 7.22 9.49 12.65
N LEU A 34 6.10 8.79 12.69
CA LEU A 34 5.22 8.55 11.54
C LEU A 34 3.77 8.87 11.91
N ARG A 35 2.94 9.09 10.89
CA ARG A 35 1.51 9.34 11.08
C ARG A 35 0.69 8.51 10.09
N TYR A 36 -0.02 7.49 10.59
CA TYR A 36 -0.92 6.64 9.80
C TYR A 36 -2.11 6.20 10.64
N PHE A 37 -3.21 5.85 9.98
CA PHE A 37 -4.43 5.34 10.61
C PHE A 37 -4.97 6.28 11.71
N GLY A 38 -4.82 7.61 11.51
CA GLY A 38 -5.21 8.62 12.48
C GLY A 38 -4.40 8.61 13.78
N ARG A 39 -3.20 7.97 13.77
CA ARG A 39 -2.35 7.79 14.96
C ARG A 39 -0.94 8.27 14.71
N ASP A 40 -0.35 8.82 15.77
CA ASP A 40 1.09 9.03 15.83
C ASP A 40 1.76 7.71 16.16
N LEU A 41 2.75 7.34 15.35
CA LEU A 41 3.51 6.11 15.43
C LEU A 41 5.00 6.43 15.57
N VAL A 42 5.76 5.46 16.03
CA VAL A 42 7.22 5.50 16.01
C VAL A 42 7.76 4.26 15.34
N ALA A 43 8.65 4.45 14.37
CA ALA A 43 9.41 3.37 13.74
C ALA A 43 10.87 3.45 14.15
N TYR A 44 11.52 2.32 14.34
CA TYR A 44 12.96 2.24 14.58
C TYR A 44 13.51 0.86 14.18
N ARG A 45 14.81 0.77 14.02
CA ARG A 45 15.51 -0.49 13.78
C ARG A 45 16.23 -0.91 15.06
N GLY A 46 15.92 -2.08 15.56
CA GLY A 46 16.60 -2.70 16.69
C GLY A 46 18.03 -3.15 16.35
N GLU A 47 18.80 -3.56 17.34
CA GLU A 47 20.16 -4.08 17.14
C GLU A 47 20.19 -5.42 16.40
N SER A 48 19.10 -6.20 16.47
CA SER A 48 18.92 -7.40 15.65
C SER A 48 18.79 -7.11 14.14
N GLY A 49 18.66 -5.83 13.76
CA GLY A 49 18.42 -5.40 12.39
C GLY A 49 16.94 -5.37 11.99
N ARG A 50 16.02 -5.81 12.84
CA ARG A 50 14.57 -5.81 12.54
C ARG A 50 13.96 -4.42 12.73
N ALA A 51 13.08 -4.03 11.81
CA ALA A 51 12.23 -2.87 11.98
C ALA A 51 11.12 -3.14 13.01
N VAL A 52 10.82 -2.13 13.81
CA VAL A 52 9.75 -2.15 14.82
C VAL A 52 8.85 -0.93 14.59
N LEU A 53 7.54 -1.13 14.66
CA LEU A 53 6.55 -0.06 14.60
C LEU A 53 5.60 -0.17 15.80
N MET A 54 5.35 0.95 16.48
CA MET A 54 4.42 1.01 17.60
C MET A 54 3.75 2.38 17.71
N ASP A 55 2.65 2.47 18.50
CA ASP A 55 2.06 3.75 18.87
C ASP A 55 3.12 4.63 19.54
N ALA A 56 3.11 5.94 19.25
CA ALA A 56 4.22 6.82 19.63
C ALA A 56 4.28 7.21 21.10
N TYR A 57 3.20 7.03 21.86
CA TYR A 57 3.09 7.61 23.20
C TYR A 57 3.31 6.61 24.33
N CYS A 58 4.28 6.91 25.18
CA CYS A 58 4.53 6.19 26.42
C CYS A 58 3.27 6.20 27.33
N PRO A 59 2.79 5.05 27.84
CA PRO A 59 1.59 4.96 28.65
C PRO A 59 1.71 5.69 30.00
N HIS A 60 2.94 5.92 30.51
CA HIS A 60 3.18 6.57 31.79
C HIS A 60 2.63 8.00 31.83
N MET A 61 3.22 8.91 31.04
CA MET A 61 2.83 10.32 31.00
C MET A 61 2.76 10.88 29.55
N LYS A 62 2.47 10.03 28.58
CA LYS A 62 2.22 10.40 27.17
C LYS A 62 3.37 11.14 26.47
N ALA A 63 4.61 10.95 26.91
CA ALA A 63 5.76 11.44 26.17
C ALA A 63 5.85 10.70 24.83
N HIS A 64 6.14 11.45 23.75
CA HIS A 64 6.38 10.87 22.42
C HIS A 64 7.74 10.17 22.39
N LEU A 65 7.77 8.90 21.95
CA LEU A 65 8.98 8.07 21.97
C LEU A 65 10.04 8.49 20.94
N ALA A 66 9.70 9.27 19.92
CA ALA A 66 10.65 9.88 19.00
C ALA A 66 10.88 11.38 19.29
N ALA A 67 10.63 11.84 20.54
CA ALA A 67 10.92 13.21 20.89
C ALA A 67 12.43 13.49 20.77
N GLU A 68 12.74 14.69 20.26
CA GLU A 68 14.12 15.16 20.13
C GLU A 68 14.86 15.23 21.47
N GLN A 69 16.18 15.20 21.40
CA GLN A 69 17.04 15.30 22.59
C GLN A 69 16.79 16.62 23.34
N THR A 70 16.53 16.51 24.63
CA THR A 70 16.44 17.69 25.51
C THR A 70 17.84 18.20 25.88
N SER A 71 17.95 19.48 26.27
CA SER A 71 19.19 20.07 26.75
C SER A 71 19.80 19.33 27.97
N GLY A 72 18.98 18.57 28.71
CA GLY A 72 19.40 17.70 29.82
C GLY A 72 19.90 16.32 29.40
N GLY A 73 20.04 16.05 28.10
CA GLY A 73 20.51 14.78 27.57
C GLY A 73 19.43 13.67 27.48
N GLY A 74 18.19 13.97 27.81
CA GLY A 74 17.06 13.03 27.60
C GLY A 74 16.76 12.89 26.13
N ALA A 75 16.96 11.69 25.57
CA ALA A 75 16.61 11.33 24.22
C ALA A 75 16.07 9.90 24.21
N ALA A 76 15.22 9.60 23.25
CA ALA A 76 14.86 8.21 22.97
C ALA A 76 16.11 7.43 22.56
N ARG A 77 16.28 6.24 23.09
CA ARG A 77 17.43 5.38 22.81
C ARG A 77 16.96 3.97 22.52
N ILE A 78 17.62 3.36 21.55
CA ILE A 78 17.45 1.93 21.27
C ILE A 78 18.51 1.16 22.05
N GLU A 79 18.07 0.19 22.82
CA GLU A 79 18.88 -0.71 23.65
C GLU A 79 18.49 -2.15 23.33
N GLY A 80 19.36 -2.85 22.61
CA GLY A 80 18.99 -4.10 21.96
C GLY A 80 17.90 -3.84 20.92
N ASP A 81 16.77 -4.53 21.05
CA ASP A 81 15.57 -4.29 20.22
C ASP A 81 14.50 -3.45 20.95
N SER A 82 14.81 -2.91 22.12
CA SER A 82 13.89 -2.12 22.93
C SER A 82 14.09 -0.63 22.75
N ILE A 83 13.02 0.15 22.91
CA ILE A 83 13.05 1.62 22.90
C ILE A 83 12.89 2.15 24.33
N ARG A 84 13.75 3.09 24.72
CA ARG A 84 13.68 3.78 26.01
C ARG A 84 13.00 5.13 25.86
N CYS A 85 11.98 5.37 26.70
CA CYS A 85 11.26 6.63 26.74
C CYS A 85 12.18 7.79 27.16
N PRO A 86 12.19 8.93 26.44
CA PRO A 86 13.08 10.05 26.73
C PRO A 86 12.73 10.79 28.03
N TYR A 87 11.53 10.56 28.61
CA TYR A 87 11.06 11.34 29.76
C TYR A 87 11.44 10.69 31.09
N HIS A 88 10.99 9.47 31.39
CA HIS A 88 11.27 8.79 32.65
C HIS A 88 11.98 7.44 32.45
N ALA A 89 12.55 7.24 31.27
CA ALA A 89 13.39 6.09 30.93
C ALA A 89 12.71 4.70 31.02
N TRP A 90 11.36 4.62 30.98
CA TRP A 90 10.69 3.33 30.82
C TRP A 90 11.12 2.70 29.50
N ARG A 91 11.40 1.41 29.51
CA ARG A 91 11.88 0.69 28.33
C ARG A 91 10.82 -0.29 27.85
N PHE A 92 10.57 -0.28 26.54
CA PHE A 92 9.56 -1.10 25.88
C PHE A 92 10.20 -2.01 24.85
N GLY A 93 9.88 -3.30 24.92
CA GLY A 93 10.29 -4.29 23.94
C GLY A 93 9.59 -4.12 22.58
N PRO A 94 10.04 -4.86 21.54
CA PRO A 94 9.41 -4.82 20.21
C PRO A 94 7.93 -5.26 20.23
N ASP A 95 7.51 -6.02 21.22
CA ASP A 95 6.11 -6.41 21.47
C ASP A 95 5.29 -5.31 22.17
N GLY A 96 5.90 -4.16 22.43
CA GLY A 96 5.30 -3.01 23.11
C GLY A 96 5.18 -3.16 24.63
N ARG A 97 5.60 -4.25 25.23
CA ARG A 97 5.57 -4.44 26.70
C ARG A 97 6.70 -3.69 27.36
N CYS A 98 6.39 -3.00 28.47
CA CYS A 98 7.42 -2.44 29.32
C CYS A 98 8.23 -3.58 29.95
N ASN A 99 9.54 -3.52 29.83
CA ASN A 99 10.47 -4.52 30.38
C ASN A 99 11.46 -3.94 31.42
N GLU A 100 11.42 -2.62 31.64
CA GLU A 100 12.22 -1.96 32.68
C GLU A 100 11.61 -0.61 33.10
N ILE A 101 11.54 -0.37 34.40
CA ILE A 101 11.26 0.92 35.02
C ILE A 101 12.43 1.23 35.96
N PRO A 102 13.38 2.13 35.59
CA PRO A 102 14.68 2.24 36.27
C PRO A 102 14.65 2.60 37.76
N TYR A 103 13.57 3.13 38.25
CA TYR A 103 13.39 3.57 39.63
C TYR A 103 12.35 2.75 40.41
N PHE A 104 12.03 1.54 39.91
CA PHE A 104 11.01 0.68 40.51
C PHE A 104 11.40 -0.80 40.41
N ASP A 105 11.57 -1.44 41.57
CA ASP A 105 11.97 -2.85 41.67
C ASP A 105 10.75 -3.80 41.83
N GLY A 106 9.54 -3.27 41.83
CA GLY A 106 8.32 -4.06 41.93
C GLY A 106 7.85 -4.66 40.61
N PRO A 107 6.72 -5.38 40.60
CA PRO A 107 6.15 -5.94 39.38
C PRO A 107 5.69 -4.82 38.43
N ILE A 108 6.11 -4.90 37.17
CA ILE A 108 5.70 -3.93 36.16
C ILE A 108 4.18 -4.05 35.94
N PRO A 109 3.42 -2.91 35.98
CA PRO A 109 1.99 -2.93 35.79
C PRO A 109 1.58 -3.54 34.45
N GLU A 110 0.54 -4.34 34.40
CA GLU A 110 0.05 -4.99 33.16
C GLU A 110 -0.34 -3.98 32.07
N GLY A 111 -0.86 -2.82 32.47
CA GLY A 111 -1.17 -1.70 31.57
C GLY A 111 0.02 -0.94 31.03
N ALA A 112 1.26 -1.26 31.48
CA ALA A 112 2.50 -0.65 30.98
C ALA A 112 2.87 -1.25 29.62
N LYS A 113 2.03 -0.99 28.62
CA LYS A 113 2.22 -1.52 27.28
C LYS A 113 1.78 -0.50 26.21
N ILE A 114 2.44 -0.55 25.07
CA ILE A 114 2.18 0.24 23.85
C ILE A 114 1.68 -0.73 22.78
N ARG A 115 0.76 -0.32 21.94
CA ARG A 115 0.38 -1.13 20.79
C ARG A 115 1.58 -1.24 19.85
N SER A 116 2.01 -2.46 19.55
CA SER A 116 2.97 -2.78 18.51
C SER A 116 2.25 -3.39 17.31
N TYR A 117 2.81 -3.20 16.11
CA TYR A 117 2.24 -3.68 14.87
C TYR A 117 3.11 -4.80 14.30
N PRO A 118 2.55 -5.89 13.77
CA PRO A 118 3.30 -6.83 12.96
C PRO A 118 3.93 -6.10 11.77
N VAL A 119 5.23 -6.35 11.55
CA VAL A 119 6.02 -5.71 10.49
C VAL A 119 6.64 -6.77 9.60
N GLU A 120 6.62 -6.53 8.29
CA GLU A 120 7.33 -7.32 7.28
C GLU A 120 8.16 -6.38 6.39
N GLU A 121 9.42 -6.73 6.16
CA GLU A 121 10.30 -5.99 5.24
C GLU A 121 10.36 -6.73 3.91
N ARG A 122 9.84 -6.10 2.85
CA ARG A 122 9.84 -6.62 1.48
C ARG A 122 10.00 -5.48 0.48
N LEU A 123 10.54 -5.78 -0.70
CA LEU A 123 10.67 -4.81 -1.79
C LEU A 123 11.45 -3.54 -1.39
N GLY A 124 12.38 -3.63 -0.43
CA GLY A 124 13.05 -2.45 0.12
C GLY A 124 12.17 -1.54 0.98
N CYS A 125 11.00 -2.00 1.39
CA CYS A 125 10.00 -1.26 2.15
C CYS A 125 9.69 -1.94 3.48
N VAL A 126 9.21 -1.15 4.45
CA VAL A 126 8.63 -1.61 5.71
C VAL A 126 7.12 -1.59 5.57
N PHE A 127 6.49 -2.75 5.69
CA PHE A 127 5.05 -2.91 5.72
C PHE A 127 4.60 -3.19 7.15
N ALA A 128 3.50 -2.56 7.55
CA ALA A 128 2.83 -2.82 8.82
C ALA A 128 1.46 -3.45 8.59
N TRP A 129 1.13 -4.41 9.43
CA TRP A 129 -0.22 -4.95 9.50
C TRP A 129 -1.08 -4.07 10.40
N HIS A 130 -2.07 -3.43 9.81
CA HIS A 130 -3.10 -2.71 10.55
C HIS A 130 -4.36 -3.58 10.68
N ASP A 131 -4.82 -3.81 11.90
CA ASP A 131 -6.09 -4.48 12.18
C ASP A 131 -6.82 -3.75 13.29
N PRO A 132 -8.02 -3.19 13.03
CA PRO A 132 -8.84 -2.54 14.06
C PRO A 132 -9.21 -3.46 15.22
N GLU A 133 -9.31 -4.78 14.99
CA GLU A 133 -9.58 -5.80 16.01
C GLU A 133 -8.30 -6.21 16.77
N GLY A 134 -7.11 -5.75 16.32
CA GLY A 134 -5.83 -6.07 16.96
C GLY A 134 -5.39 -7.54 16.81
N VAL A 135 -5.82 -8.20 15.73
CA VAL A 135 -5.54 -9.62 15.47
C VAL A 135 -4.40 -9.74 14.45
N GLU A 136 -3.64 -10.84 14.56
CA GLU A 136 -2.52 -11.17 13.69
C GLU A 136 -2.91 -11.24 12.20
N PRO A 137 -1.96 -11.05 11.26
CA PRO A 137 -2.21 -11.15 9.84
C PRO A 137 -2.91 -12.45 9.43
N ASN A 138 -3.91 -12.33 8.54
CA ASN A 138 -4.64 -13.50 8.01
C ASN A 138 -4.44 -13.68 6.49
N PHE A 139 -3.63 -12.82 5.88
CA PHE A 139 -3.11 -13.00 4.53
C PHE A 139 -1.72 -12.38 4.41
N ALA A 140 -0.93 -12.87 3.47
CA ALA A 140 0.44 -12.41 3.22
C ALA A 140 0.46 -11.24 2.25
N LEU A 141 1.58 -10.51 2.20
CA LEU A 141 1.92 -9.61 1.10
C LEU A 141 2.00 -10.40 -0.23
N PRO A 142 1.63 -9.78 -1.37
CA PRO A 142 1.70 -10.45 -2.66
C PRO A 142 3.13 -10.83 -3.02
N PRO A 143 3.35 -11.97 -3.68
CA PRO A 143 4.65 -12.30 -4.23
C PRO A 143 4.98 -11.38 -5.41
N VAL A 144 6.22 -10.90 -5.42
CA VAL A 144 6.83 -10.17 -6.54
C VAL A 144 8.17 -10.85 -6.85
N PRO A 145 8.16 -12.05 -7.46
CA PRO A 145 9.37 -12.82 -7.71
C PRO A 145 10.36 -12.08 -8.61
N GLU A 146 9.88 -11.13 -9.40
CA GLU A 146 10.67 -10.25 -10.25
C GLU A 146 11.65 -9.39 -9.44
N TRP A 147 11.34 -9.11 -8.17
CA TRP A 147 12.22 -8.32 -7.29
C TRP A 147 13.48 -9.06 -6.89
N ASP A 148 13.40 -10.38 -6.79
CA ASP A 148 14.52 -11.26 -6.40
C ASP A 148 15.25 -11.84 -7.61
N ASP A 149 14.78 -11.59 -8.82
CA ASP A 149 15.39 -12.06 -10.07
C ASP A 149 16.48 -11.07 -10.52
N PRO A 150 17.77 -11.53 -10.65
CA PRO A 150 18.88 -10.68 -11.03
C PRO A 150 18.78 -10.08 -12.44
N GLN A 151 17.86 -10.54 -13.28
CA GLN A 151 17.61 -9.96 -14.61
C GLN A 151 16.82 -8.66 -14.53
N TRP A 152 16.21 -8.33 -13.39
CA TRP A 152 15.39 -7.15 -13.26
C TRP A 152 16.18 -5.94 -12.74
N VAL A 153 15.89 -4.77 -13.30
CA VAL A 153 16.36 -3.48 -12.81
C VAL A 153 15.39 -3.00 -11.75
N LEU A 154 15.85 -2.97 -10.50
CA LEU A 154 15.06 -2.54 -9.35
C LEU A 154 14.95 -1.02 -9.29
N CYS A 155 13.99 -0.52 -8.51
CA CYS A 155 13.81 0.89 -8.19
C CYS A 155 13.84 1.14 -6.68
N GLU A 156 14.02 2.40 -6.29
CA GLU A 156 13.57 2.89 -4.99
C GLU A 156 12.15 3.41 -5.11
N PHE A 157 11.33 3.18 -4.10
CA PHE A 157 9.97 3.72 -4.08
C PHE A 157 10.00 5.23 -3.87
N GLU A 158 9.31 5.96 -4.74
CA GLU A 158 9.13 7.41 -4.61
C GLU A 158 7.93 7.71 -3.72
N ASP A 159 8.15 8.63 -2.78
CA ASP A 159 7.10 9.20 -1.95
C ASP A 159 6.39 10.30 -2.74
N LEU A 160 5.15 10.06 -3.13
CA LEU A 160 4.32 11.01 -3.87
C LEU A 160 3.56 11.98 -2.95
N GLY A 161 3.82 11.88 -1.65
CA GLY A 161 3.14 12.67 -0.63
C GLY A 161 1.72 12.21 -0.33
N THR A 162 1.00 13.06 0.40
CA THR A 162 -0.38 12.81 0.77
C THR A 162 -1.36 13.48 -0.18
N LEU A 163 -2.42 12.76 -0.52
CA LEU A 163 -3.58 13.30 -1.24
C LEU A 163 -4.77 13.45 -0.28
N PRO A 164 -5.54 14.55 -0.37
CA PRO A 164 -6.78 14.75 0.39
C PRO A 164 -7.93 13.93 -0.23
N VAL A 165 -7.72 12.63 -0.35
CA VAL A 165 -8.57 11.68 -1.05
C VAL A 165 -8.71 10.42 -0.21
N HIS A 166 -9.95 9.91 -0.09
CA HIS A 166 -10.19 8.63 0.57
C HIS A 166 -9.65 7.49 -0.31
N PRO A 167 -9.04 6.42 0.27
CA PRO A 167 -8.52 5.30 -0.50
C PRO A 167 -9.54 4.64 -1.45
N GLN A 168 -10.84 4.70 -1.15
CA GLN A 168 -11.89 4.20 -2.03
C GLN A 168 -11.83 4.80 -3.43
N GLU A 169 -11.52 6.10 -3.56
CA GLU A 169 -11.43 6.77 -4.85
C GLU A 169 -10.27 6.25 -5.70
N ILE A 170 -9.19 5.83 -5.05
CA ILE A 170 -8.03 5.21 -5.70
C ILE A 170 -8.37 3.80 -6.13
N VAL A 171 -9.00 3.03 -5.24
CA VAL A 171 -9.37 1.63 -5.50
C VAL A 171 -10.48 1.51 -6.54
N ASP A 172 -11.36 2.49 -6.69
CA ASP A 172 -12.39 2.49 -7.73
C ASP A 172 -11.79 2.38 -9.15
N ASN A 173 -10.55 2.85 -9.37
CA ASN A 173 -9.87 2.72 -10.66
C ASN A 173 -9.70 1.27 -11.12
N ILE A 174 -9.67 0.28 -10.20
CA ILE A 174 -9.58 -1.14 -10.58
C ILE A 174 -10.78 -1.61 -11.43
N ALA A 175 -11.93 -0.94 -11.29
CA ALA A 175 -13.16 -1.25 -12.00
C ALA A 175 -13.54 -0.19 -13.05
N ASP A 176 -12.78 0.90 -13.15
CA ASP A 176 -13.10 2.00 -14.06
C ASP A 176 -12.51 1.78 -15.46
N THR A 177 -13.33 1.26 -16.35
CA THR A 177 -12.95 1.04 -17.76
C THR A 177 -12.86 2.36 -18.54
N ARG A 178 -13.61 3.39 -18.14
CA ARG A 178 -13.85 4.55 -19.00
C ARG A 178 -12.84 5.67 -18.89
N HIS A 179 -12.09 5.73 -17.79
CA HIS A 179 -11.04 6.74 -17.63
C HIS A 179 -9.79 6.46 -18.50
N PHE A 180 -9.55 5.21 -18.90
CA PHE A 180 -8.35 4.82 -19.65
C PHE A 180 -8.15 5.63 -20.95
N GLY A 181 -9.23 5.88 -21.70
CA GLY A 181 -9.15 6.68 -22.93
C GLY A 181 -8.85 8.16 -22.65
N PRO A 182 -9.74 8.88 -21.96
CA PRO A 182 -9.60 10.31 -21.76
C PRO A 182 -8.45 10.71 -20.83
N ILE A 183 -8.04 9.87 -19.87
CA ILE A 183 -6.99 10.20 -18.91
C ILE A 183 -5.63 9.69 -19.40
N HIS A 184 -5.54 8.42 -19.82
CA HIS A 184 -4.26 7.80 -20.16
C HIS A 184 -4.00 7.64 -21.65
N GLY A 185 -4.95 7.99 -22.53
CA GLY A 185 -4.80 7.82 -23.99
C GLY A 185 -4.79 6.36 -24.43
N GLN A 186 -5.32 5.43 -23.59
CA GLN A 186 -5.36 4.01 -23.91
C GLN A 186 -6.72 3.62 -24.54
N LYS A 187 -6.66 3.05 -25.73
CA LYS A 187 -7.83 2.51 -26.43
C LYS A 187 -8.00 1.04 -26.07
N LEU A 188 -8.74 0.78 -25.01
CA LEU A 188 -8.98 -0.58 -24.53
C LEU A 188 -9.67 -1.46 -25.59
N ALA A 189 -9.12 -2.61 -25.85
CA ALA A 189 -9.70 -3.69 -26.62
C ALA A 189 -10.44 -4.68 -25.73
N TYR A 190 -9.90 -4.97 -24.52
CA TYR A 190 -10.54 -5.81 -23.52
C TYR A 190 -10.37 -5.23 -22.12
N PHE A 191 -11.28 -5.60 -21.20
CA PHE A 191 -11.23 -5.23 -19.80
C PHE A 191 -12.03 -6.22 -18.96
N ASP A 192 -11.34 -6.90 -18.04
CA ASP A 192 -11.89 -7.92 -17.16
C ASP A 192 -11.53 -7.65 -15.72
N ASN A 193 -12.46 -7.96 -14.82
CA ASN A 193 -12.22 -7.98 -13.38
C ASN A 193 -12.49 -9.36 -12.80
N VAL A 194 -11.64 -9.77 -11.85
CA VAL A 194 -11.85 -10.96 -11.02
C VAL A 194 -11.72 -10.55 -9.57
N PHE A 195 -12.72 -10.89 -8.75
CA PHE A 195 -12.67 -10.68 -7.29
C PHE A 195 -12.69 -12.04 -6.62
N GLU A 196 -11.64 -12.32 -5.83
CA GLU A 196 -11.48 -13.59 -5.12
C GLU A 196 -10.79 -13.36 -3.78
N GLY A 197 -11.48 -13.69 -2.68
CA GLY A 197 -10.94 -13.51 -1.34
C GLY A 197 -10.45 -12.09 -1.10
N VAL A 198 -9.16 -11.95 -0.80
CA VAL A 198 -8.51 -10.66 -0.55
C VAL A 198 -7.92 -10.02 -1.80
N GLU A 199 -8.09 -10.64 -2.96
CA GLU A 199 -7.58 -10.13 -4.24
C GLU A 199 -8.67 -9.50 -5.08
N ALA A 200 -8.31 -8.39 -5.74
CA ALA A 200 -9.07 -7.78 -6.82
C ALA A 200 -8.14 -7.61 -8.02
N ARG A 201 -8.44 -8.33 -9.10
CA ARG A 201 -7.64 -8.35 -10.32
C ARG A 201 -8.34 -7.59 -11.44
N GLN A 202 -7.57 -6.83 -12.19
CA GLN A 202 -7.96 -6.22 -13.45
C GLN A 202 -7.02 -6.70 -14.55
N ARG A 203 -7.57 -7.23 -15.63
CA ARG A 203 -6.84 -7.48 -16.87
C ARG A 203 -7.36 -6.56 -17.94
N SER A 204 -6.46 -5.86 -18.57
CA SER A 204 -6.82 -4.94 -19.65
C SER A 204 -5.75 -4.92 -20.74
N GLY A 205 -6.15 -4.49 -21.92
CA GLY A 205 -5.19 -4.29 -23.00
C GLY A 205 -5.81 -3.54 -24.16
N GLY A 206 -4.94 -2.93 -24.95
CA GLY A 206 -5.31 -2.16 -26.13
C GLY A 206 -4.19 -1.25 -26.60
N GLY A 207 -4.44 -0.46 -27.63
CA GLY A 207 -3.48 0.52 -28.13
C GLY A 207 -3.26 1.66 -27.15
N HIS A 208 -2.08 2.26 -27.17
CA HIS A 208 -1.73 3.41 -26.34
C HIS A 208 -1.08 4.51 -27.17
N GLU A 209 -1.38 5.78 -26.88
CA GLU A 209 -0.90 6.92 -27.68
C GLU A 209 0.57 7.25 -27.46
N SER A 210 1.10 7.01 -26.26
CA SER A 210 2.45 7.44 -25.86
C SER A 210 3.30 6.37 -25.19
N MET A 211 2.71 5.27 -24.69
CA MET A 211 3.46 4.19 -24.05
C MET A 211 3.88 3.14 -25.09
N PRO A 212 5.02 2.48 -24.89
CA PRO A 212 5.39 1.33 -25.69
C PRO A 212 4.31 0.25 -25.66
N THR A 213 4.16 -0.46 -26.77
CA THR A 213 3.23 -1.56 -26.92
C THR A 213 4.01 -2.78 -27.40
N SER A 214 3.41 -3.97 -27.32
CA SER A 214 3.93 -5.17 -27.97
C SER A 214 4.01 -5.00 -29.49
N ASP A 215 4.65 -5.95 -30.18
CA ASP A 215 4.69 -6.03 -31.66
C ASP A 215 3.28 -6.06 -32.29
N GLU A 216 2.28 -6.48 -31.53
CA GLU A 216 0.86 -6.47 -31.94
C GLU A 216 0.16 -5.12 -31.71
N GLY A 217 0.89 -4.10 -31.22
CA GLY A 217 0.35 -2.79 -30.91
C GLY A 217 -0.53 -2.75 -29.67
N ILE A 218 -0.34 -3.69 -28.74
CA ILE A 218 -1.12 -3.81 -27.49
C ILE A 218 -0.24 -3.54 -26.28
N LEU A 219 -0.69 -2.64 -25.43
CA LEU A 219 -0.25 -2.52 -24.04
C LEU A 219 -1.19 -3.39 -23.20
N ALA A 220 -0.70 -4.54 -22.78
CA ALA A 220 -1.43 -5.45 -21.90
C ALA A 220 -1.01 -5.27 -20.45
N SER A 221 -1.99 -5.27 -19.54
CA SER A 221 -1.76 -5.19 -18.09
C SER A 221 -2.55 -6.24 -17.31
N ASP A 222 -1.92 -6.77 -16.27
CA ASP A 222 -2.53 -7.61 -15.23
C ASP A 222 -2.24 -6.96 -13.88
N ALA A 223 -3.20 -6.22 -13.36
CA ALA A 223 -3.10 -5.46 -12.12
C ALA A 223 -3.87 -6.15 -11.00
N VAL A 224 -3.22 -6.38 -9.86
CA VAL A 224 -3.80 -7.11 -8.73
C VAL A 224 -3.62 -6.31 -7.45
N TYR A 225 -4.73 -5.94 -6.83
CA TYR A 225 -4.73 -5.59 -5.41
C TYR A 225 -4.68 -6.85 -4.57
N THR A 226 -3.76 -6.91 -3.62
CA THR A 226 -3.78 -7.88 -2.52
C THR A 226 -4.00 -7.13 -1.22
N GLY A 227 -5.17 -7.26 -0.66
CA GLY A 227 -5.61 -6.40 0.44
C GLY A 227 -5.86 -4.96 0.00
N PRO A 228 -6.08 -4.04 0.95
CA PRO A 228 -6.63 -2.71 0.65
C PRO A 228 -5.61 -1.66 0.20
N GLY A 229 -4.30 -1.93 0.24
CA GLY A 229 -3.28 -0.89 0.03
C GLY A 229 -2.11 -1.27 -0.87
N VAL A 230 -2.09 -2.48 -1.46
CA VAL A 230 -0.97 -2.99 -2.25
C VAL A 230 -1.45 -3.39 -3.64
N LEU A 231 -1.08 -2.62 -4.66
CA LEU A 231 -1.36 -2.91 -6.06
C LEU A 231 -0.05 -3.28 -6.79
N VAL A 232 -0.05 -4.43 -7.43
CA VAL A 232 1.03 -4.89 -8.32
C VAL A 232 0.47 -5.05 -9.72
N ALA A 233 0.96 -4.27 -10.68
CA ALA A 233 0.54 -4.30 -12.06
C ALA A 233 1.68 -4.76 -12.96
N ARG A 234 1.48 -5.87 -13.66
CA ARG A 234 2.42 -6.42 -14.64
C ARG A 234 2.02 -5.99 -16.03
N TYR A 235 2.98 -5.46 -16.76
CA TYR A 235 2.81 -5.00 -18.13
C TYR A 235 3.62 -5.84 -19.07
N ALA A 236 2.98 -6.31 -20.14
CA ALA A 236 3.65 -6.88 -21.31
C ALA A 236 3.72 -5.79 -22.40
N MET A 237 4.95 -5.36 -22.68
CA MET A 237 5.29 -4.34 -23.68
C MET A 237 6.37 -4.89 -24.60
N ASP A 238 7.26 -4.05 -25.15
CA ASP A 238 8.53 -4.45 -25.80
C ASP A 238 9.51 -5.10 -24.82
N THR A 239 9.40 -4.81 -23.51
CA THR A 239 9.98 -5.57 -22.40
C THR A 239 9.01 -5.62 -21.23
N ASP A 240 9.15 -6.63 -20.36
CA ASP A 240 8.28 -6.78 -19.19
C ASP A 240 8.56 -5.71 -18.14
N ALA A 241 7.52 -5.13 -17.55
CA ALA A 241 7.60 -4.20 -16.45
C ALA A 241 6.63 -4.57 -15.33
N VAL A 242 7.00 -4.25 -14.09
CA VAL A 242 6.11 -4.35 -12.94
C VAL A 242 6.04 -3.00 -12.26
N GLN A 243 4.86 -2.39 -12.26
CA GLN A 243 4.54 -1.20 -11.51
C GLN A 243 3.93 -1.60 -10.17
N ILE A 244 4.35 -0.95 -9.10
CA ILE A 244 3.87 -1.22 -7.76
C ILE A 244 3.38 0.12 -7.20
N ILE A 245 2.09 0.18 -6.88
CA ILE A 245 1.45 1.34 -6.27
C ILE A 245 1.02 0.95 -4.87
N LEU A 246 1.52 1.69 -3.89
CA LEU A 246 1.23 1.46 -2.50
C LEU A 246 0.54 2.68 -1.93
N HIS A 247 -0.52 2.48 -1.17
CA HIS A 247 -1.24 3.59 -0.56
C HIS A 247 -1.69 3.26 0.86
N THR A 248 -1.47 4.20 1.77
CA THR A 248 -1.72 4.02 3.20
C THR A 248 -2.57 5.17 3.73
N PRO A 249 -3.68 4.91 4.42
CA PRO A 249 -4.45 5.94 5.08
C PRO A 249 -3.63 6.67 6.15
N VAL A 250 -3.53 7.99 6.04
CA VAL A 250 -2.91 8.86 7.06
C VAL A 250 -3.97 9.32 8.05
N GLU A 251 -5.04 9.92 7.51
CA GLU A 251 -6.26 10.31 8.23
C GLU A 251 -7.47 9.77 7.46
N ASP A 252 -8.64 9.82 8.09
CA ASP A 252 -9.89 9.49 7.42
C ASP A 252 -10.16 10.48 6.27
N GLY A 253 -9.98 10.02 5.04
CA GLY A 253 -10.05 10.83 3.83
C GLY A 253 -8.71 11.41 3.34
N VAL A 254 -7.58 11.03 3.93
CA VAL A 254 -6.23 11.42 3.48
C VAL A 254 -5.37 10.19 3.30
N THR A 255 -4.75 10.07 2.14
CA THR A 255 -3.97 8.89 1.75
C THR A 255 -2.54 9.27 1.35
N GLN A 256 -1.55 8.60 1.92
CA GLN A 256 -0.16 8.62 1.48
C GLN A 256 0.01 7.65 0.31
N ILE A 257 0.77 8.04 -0.71
CA ILE A 257 0.98 7.22 -1.92
C ILE A 257 2.46 7.08 -2.21
N TRP A 258 2.87 5.86 -2.61
CA TRP A 258 4.20 5.56 -3.14
C TRP A 258 4.09 4.87 -4.49
N HIS A 259 5.09 5.10 -5.31
CA HIS A 259 5.22 4.52 -6.64
C HIS A 259 6.56 3.85 -6.82
N GLY A 260 6.56 2.67 -7.42
CA GLY A 260 7.73 1.95 -7.87
C GLY A 260 7.49 1.31 -9.23
N LEU A 261 8.53 1.20 -10.06
CA LEU A 261 8.49 0.45 -11.30
C LEU A 261 9.83 -0.24 -11.53
N ILE A 262 9.80 -1.55 -11.71
CA ILE A 262 10.94 -2.36 -12.08
C ILE A 262 10.79 -2.84 -13.51
N LEU A 263 11.91 -3.05 -14.19
CA LEU A 263 11.95 -3.39 -15.60
C LEU A 263 12.88 -4.59 -15.84
N LYS A 264 12.45 -5.51 -16.67
CA LYS A 264 13.28 -6.63 -17.11
C LYS A 264 14.37 -6.15 -18.05
N ALA A 265 15.62 -6.48 -17.74
CA ALA A 265 16.75 -6.16 -18.61
C ALA A 265 16.72 -7.00 -19.88
N LEU A 266 17.22 -6.46 -20.99
CA LEU A 266 17.34 -7.18 -22.24
C LEU A 266 18.44 -8.27 -22.19
N ALA A 267 19.43 -8.11 -21.32
CA ALA A 267 20.48 -9.07 -21.06
C ALA A 267 20.23 -9.85 -19.75
N ALA A 268 20.98 -10.94 -19.57
CA ALA A 268 20.89 -11.77 -18.35
C ALA A 268 21.26 -11.03 -17.05
N SER A 269 21.93 -9.88 -17.16
CA SER A 269 22.24 -8.98 -16.04
C SER A 269 22.09 -7.54 -16.48
N PRO A 270 21.52 -6.65 -15.62
CA PRO A 270 21.26 -5.26 -15.96
C PRO A 270 22.54 -4.48 -16.33
N SER A 271 22.54 -3.91 -17.53
CA SER A 271 23.58 -3.02 -18.05
C SER A 271 23.26 -1.54 -17.71
N PRO A 272 24.19 -0.59 -17.93
CA PRO A 272 23.90 0.83 -17.84
C PRO A 272 22.77 1.31 -18.77
N SER A 273 22.63 0.69 -19.97
CA SER A 273 21.53 0.99 -20.89
C SER A 273 20.19 0.51 -20.36
N ASP A 274 20.13 -0.68 -19.72
CA ASP A 274 18.91 -1.18 -19.11
C ASP A 274 18.45 -0.29 -17.93
N ARG A 275 19.39 0.22 -17.13
CA ARG A 275 19.07 1.17 -16.05
C ARG A 275 18.52 2.49 -16.60
N LYS A 276 19.08 2.99 -17.71
CA LYS A 276 18.56 4.19 -18.37
C LYS A 276 17.15 3.94 -18.94
N MET A 277 16.93 2.78 -19.51
CA MET A 277 15.63 2.36 -20.03
C MET A 277 14.61 2.25 -18.88
N GLN A 278 14.96 1.54 -17.79
CA GLN A 278 14.10 1.45 -16.60
C GLN A 278 13.72 2.84 -16.08
N LYS A 279 14.66 3.78 -15.98
CA LYS A 279 14.36 5.15 -15.55
C LYS A 279 13.36 5.84 -16.48
N ALA A 280 13.47 5.67 -17.78
CA ALA A 280 12.52 6.24 -18.73
C ALA A 280 11.12 5.63 -18.58
N TYR A 281 11.02 4.32 -18.38
CA TYR A 281 9.75 3.63 -18.12
C TYR A 281 9.16 4.03 -16.77
N TYR A 282 10.03 4.15 -15.75
CA TYR A 282 9.63 4.65 -14.43
C TYR A 282 8.99 6.04 -14.53
N ASP A 283 9.65 6.97 -15.22
CA ASP A 283 9.15 8.35 -15.38
C ASP A 283 7.85 8.38 -16.19
N ALA A 284 7.74 7.56 -17.22
CA ALA A 284 6.51 7.46 -18.02
C ALA A 284 5.35 6.85 -17.20
N GLY A 285 5.60 5.78 -16.44
CA GLY A 285 4.61 5.15 -15.56
C GLY A 285 4.15 6.08 -14.45
N LEU A 286 5.09 6.82 -13.84
CA LEU A 286 4.78 7.84 -12.85
C LEU A 286 3.95 8.98 -13.44
N ALA A 287 4.31 9.46 -14.63
CA ALA A 287 3.56 10.51 -15.31
C ALA A 287 2.14 10.07 -15.67
N ALA A 288 1.96 8.83 -16.12
CA ALA A 288 0.64 8.26 -16.37
C ALA A 288 -0.20 8.18 -15.09
N PHE A 289 0.36 7.66 -14.00
CA PHE A 289 -0.33 7.57 -12.72
C PHE A 289 -0.66 8.96 -12.13
N ALA A 290 0.22 9.94 -12.31
CA ALA A 290 -0.01 11.31 -11.84
C ALA A 290 -1.17 12.02 -12.57
N GLN A 291 -1.60 11.55 -13.74
CA GLN A 291 -2.77 12.08 -14.44
C GLN A 291 -4.04 11.90 -13.62
N ASP A 292 -4.18 10.80 -12.90
CA ASP A 292 -5.30 10.55 -12.00
C ASP A 292 -5.37 11.56 -10.86
N PHE A 293 -4.20 12.02 -10.37
CA PHE A 293 -4.13 12.97 -9.25
C PHE A 293 -4.79 14.31 -9.60
N VAL A 294 -4.74 14.72 -10.87
CA VAL A 294 -5.41 15.96 -11.33
C VAL A 294 -6.92 15.83 -11.10
N ILE A 295 -7.47 14.67 -11.41
CA ILE A 295 -8.89 14.38 -11.24
C ILE A 295 -9.22 14.21 -9.75
N TRP A 296 -8.49 13.37 -9.03
CA TRP A 296 -8.75 13.12 -7.61
C TRP A 296 -8.67 14.37 -6.73
N LYS A 297 -7.78 15.32 -7.06
CA LYS A 297 -7.67 16.60 -6.34
C LYS A 297 -8.82 17.57 -6.60
N THR A 298 -9.55 17.41 -7.69
CA THR A 298 -10.55 18.38 -8.16
C THR A 298 -11.96 17.85 -8.20
N LYS A 299 -12.16 16.52 -8.19
CA LYS A 299 -13.50 15.91 -8.14
C LYS A 299 -14.08 15.91 -6.73
N GLU A 300 -15.38 15.92 -6.63
CA GLU A 300 -16.07 15.53 -5.40
C GLU A 300 -16.00 14.01 -5.20
N ALA A 301 -16.17 13.59 -3.94
CA ALA A 301 -16.18 12.18 -3.60
C ALA A 301 -17.35 11.44 -4.26
N ALA A 302 -17.07 10.35 -4.96
CA ALA A 302 -18.08 9.55 -5.64
C ALA A 302 -18.78 8.60 -4.65
N ILE A 303 -19.52 9.16 -3.69
CA ILE A 303 -20.29 8.37 -2.71
C ILE A 303 -21.28 7.45 -3.42
N GLN A 304 -22.03 8.01 -4.37
CA GLN A 304 -22.91 7.26 -5.24
C GLN A 304 -22.45 7.42 -6.68
N ILE A 305 -22.18 6.29 -7.33
CA ILE A 305 -21.79 6.28 -8.74
C ILE A 305 -23.05 6.14 -9.60
N MET A 306 -23.32 7.16 -10.43
CA MET A 306 -24.31 7.04 -11.51
C MET A 306 -23.71 6.21 -12.64
N ARG A 307 -24.24 5.03 -12.87
CA ARG A 307 -23.67 4.04 -13.80
C ARG A 307 -24.54 3.88 -15.05
N VAL A 308 -23.86 3.55 -16.13
CA VAL A 308 -24.48 3.06 -17.37
C VAL A 308 -24.08 1.59 -17.58
N PRO A 309 -24.82 0.83 -18.42
CA PRO A 309 -24.57 -0.61 -18.61
C PRO A 309 -23.15 -0.97 -19.09
N THR A 310 -22.43 -0.01 -19.66
CA THR A 310 -21.08 -0.18 -20.20
C THR A 310 -19.96 0.22 -19.24
N ASP A 311 -20.31 0.61 -18.02
CA ASP A 311 -19.33 0.87 -16.97
C ASP A 311 -18.84 -0.45 -16.35
N GLY A 312 -17.67 -0.39 -15.69
CA GLY A 312 -17.12 -1.52 -14.99
C GLY A 312 -17.89 -1.90 -13.71
N PRO A 313 -17.47 -2.99 -13.05
CA PRO A 313 -18.22 -3.58 -11.94
C PRO A 313 -17.96 -2.86 -10.59
N PHE A 314 -18.13 -1.52 -10.52
CA PHE A 314 -17.87 -0.71 -9.32
C PHE A 314 -18.53 -1.26 -8.05
N GLN A 315 -19.78 -1.77 -8.13
CA GLN A 315 -20.44 -2.32 -6.94
C GLN A 315 -19.74 -3.56 -6.41
N LYS A 316 -19.13 -4.36 -7.31
CA LYS A 316 -18.36 -5.54 -6.94
C LYS A 316 -17.02 -5.14 -6.30
N ALA A 317 -16.33 -4.17 -6.90
CA ALA A 317 -15.10 -3.61 -6.35
C ALA A 317 -15.32 -3.01 -4.96
N ARG A 318 -16.37 -2.23 -4.77
CA ARG A 318 -16.72 -1.64 -3.47
C ARG A 318 -17.15 -2.68 -2.44
N ALA A 319 -17.90 -3.71 -2.84
CA ALA A 319 -18.22 -4.83 -1.97
C ALA A 319 -16.95 -5.59 -1.54
N TRP A 320 -16.03 -5.86 -2.49
CA TRP A 320 -14.72 -6.44 -2.18
C TRP A 320 -13.94 -5.57 -1.19
N TYR A 321 -13.89 -4.25 -1.41
CA TYR A 321 -13.12 -3.33 -0.56
C TYR A 321 -13.71 -3.21 0.85
N ALA A 322 -15.03 -3.24 0.99
CA ALA A 322 -15.73 -3.12 2.26
C ALA A 322 -15.39 -4.25 3.25
N GLN A 323 -14.94 -5.43 2.79
CA GLN A 323 -14.53 -6.53 3.70
C GLN A 323 -13.42 -6.10 4.67
N PHE A 324 -12.57 -5.16 4.26
CA PHE A 324 -11.44 -4.70 5.07
C PHE A 324 -11.86 -3.68 6.15
N TYR A 325 -13.03 -3.08 6.02
CA TYR A 325 -13.62 -2.10 6.97
C TYR A 325 -14.62 -2.74 7.93
N ASN A 326 -14.70 -4.06 7.96
CA ASN A 326 -15.67 -4.79 8.78
C ASN A 326 -14.97 -5.88 9.60
N PRO A 327 -15.61 -6.36 10.71
CA PRO A 327 -15.10 -7.47 11.48
C PRO A 327 -14.69 -8.66 10.62
N ARG A 328 -13.55 -9.27 10.94
CA ARG A 328 -12.99 -10.39 10.19
C ARG A 328 -14.00 -11.52 10.00
N ALA A 329 -14.83 -11.76 11.00
CA ALA A 329 -15.89 -12.78 10.96
C ALA A 329 -16.93 -12.53 9.84
N ARG A 330 -17.05 -11.28 9.37
CA ARG A 330 -17.99 -10.89 8.30
C ARG A 330 -17.36 -10.81 6.91
N ALA A 331 -16.04 -11.02 6.79
CA ALA A 331 -15.36 -10.90 5.50
C ALA A 331 -16.00 -11.77 4.41
N GLY A 332 -16.41 -13.01 4.73
CA GLY A 332 -17.08 -13.91 3.78
C GLY A 332 -18.39 -13.36 3.20
N GLU A 333 -19.14 -12.55 3.95
CA GLU A 333 -20.37 -11.90 3.46
C GLU A 333 -20.08 -10.92 2.31
N TYR A 334 -19.00 -10.16 2.43
CA TYR A 334 -18.56 -9.18 1.42
C TYR A 334 -17.92 -9.86 0.23
N GLN A 335 -17.08 -10.88 0.47
CA GLN A 335 -16.48 -11.70 -0.58
C GLN A 335 -17.57 -12.36 -1.46
N ALA A 336 -18.59 -12.94 -0.85
CA ALA A 336 -19.70 -13.54 -1.60
C ALA A 336 -20.47 -12.54 -2.49
N LYS A 337 -20.56 -11.27 -2.06
CA LYS A 337 -21.17 -10.19 -2.87
C LYS A 337 -20.30 -9.76 -4.04
N ALA A 338 -18.98 -9.80 -3.86
CA ALA A 338 -17.99 -9.36 -4.85
C ALA A 338 -17.63 -10.46 -5.85
N GLN A 339 -17.44 -11.66 -5.36
CA GLN A 339 -16.84 -12.82 -6.05
C GLN A 339 -17.30 -13.00 -7.49
N GLY A 340 -16.33 -13.35 -8.34
CA GLY A 340 -16.58 -13.78 -9.72
C GLY A 340 -15.76 -13.02 -10.75
N HIS A 341 -15.92 -13.44 -12.01
CA HIS A 341 -15.33 -12.84 -13.20
C HIS A 341 -16.35 -11.91 -13.87
N HIS A 342 -15.93 -10.71 -14.19
CA HIS A 342 -16.77 -9.65 -14.76
C HIS A 342 -16.07 -9.05 -15.97
N THR A 343 -16.52 -9.43 -17.16
CA THR A 343 -16.04 -8.86 -18.44
C THR A 343 -16.84 -7.60 -18.75
N THR A 344 -16.18 -6.46 -18.82
CA THR A 344 -16.80 -5.18 -19.20
C THR A 344 -16.61 -4.92 -20.69
N ARG A 345 -15.51 -5.38 -21.28
CA ARG A 345 -15.23 -5.25 -22.71
C ARG A 345 -14.54 -6.52 -23.22
N GLU A 346 -15.15 -7.15 -24.22
CA GLU A 346 -14.61 -8.32 -24.90
C GLU A 346 -13.81 -7.92 -26.14
N MET A 347 -12.66 -8.53 -26.34
CA MET A 347 -12.02 -8.55 -27.65
C MET A 347 -12.61 -9.68 -28.50
N ALA A 348 -12.91 -9.39 -29.77
CA ALA A 348 -13.07 -10.44 -30.75
C ALA A 348 -11.73 -11.17 -30.93
N ALA A 349 -11.62 -12.37 -30.34
CA ALA A 349 -10.48 -13.28 -30.40
C ALA A 349 -9.12 -12.66 -29.98
N HIS A 350 -8.81 -12.69 -28.69
CA HIS A 350 -7.43 -12.58 -28.21
C HIS A 350 -6.91 -13.97 -27.79
N PRO A 351 -5.70 -14.39 -28.23
CA PRO A 351 -5.06 -15.54 -27.66
C PRO A 351 -4.84 -15.29 -26.17
N SER A 352 -5.25 -16.25 -25.34
CA SER A 352 -5.05 -16.22 -23.89
C SER A 352 -3.60 -15.85 -23.57
N VAL A 353 -3.41 -14.81 -22.81
CA VAL A 353 -2.16 -14.61 -22.05
C VAL A 353 -2.07 -15.88 -21.17
N ALA A 354 -1.12 -16.75 -21.52
CA ALA A 354 -0.90 -18.01 -20.84
C ALA A 354 -0.72 -17.74 -19.33
N ALA A 355 -1.40 -18.59 -18.55
CA ALA A 355 -1.39 -18.57 -17.10
C ALA A 355 0.00 -18.75 -16.50
#